data_f50347fb8570fcc7e51d3efec7c692ae
#
_entry.id   f50347fb8570fcc7e51d3efec7c692ae
#
_cell.length_a   1.000
_cell.length_b   1.000
_cell.length_c   1.000
_cell.angle_alpha   90.00
_cell.angle_beta   90.00
_cell.angle_gamma   90.00
#
_symmetry.space_group_name_H-M   'P 1'
#
loop_
_entity.id
_entity.type
_entity.pdbx_description
1 polymer ?
#
loop_
_entity_poly.entity_id
_entity_poly.type
_entity_poly.pdbx_seq_one_letter_code
_entity_poly.pdbx_strand_id
1 'polypeptide(L)'
;MKYDIFLIGGNGFVGRVLAAKLQAAGYSVLLPTSHLPAARDLRILPKVHLEDADVHEFDELQNLCARIKPNGVVINLVGVLHDKPAQPYGKIFKAAHVDLPKNIMTAMQMHGLKRYLHMSALGADSNGPSMYQRSKGDGEHEVKGSGLEWTIF
;
A
#
# COMPACT_ATOMS: atom_id res chain seq x y z
N MET A 1 -19.66 1.67 6.68
CA MET A 1 -19.22 2.96 6.11
C MET A 1 -18.29 2.68 4.97
N LYS A 2 -18.39 3.43 3.87
CA LYS A 2 -17.52 3.29 2.69
C LYS A 2 -16.57 4.50 2.59
N TYR A 3 -15.30 4.25 2.27
CA TYR A 3 -14.23 5.26 2.23
C TYR A 3 -13.86 5.61 0.79
N ASP A 4 -13.35 6.84 0.58
CA ASP A 4 -12.85 7.31 -0.73
C ASP A 4 -11.47 6.74 -1.01
N ILE A 5 -10.63 6.65 0.02
CA ILE A 5 -9.21 6.28 -0.08
C ILE A 5 -8.90 5.12 0.86
N PHE A 6 -8.21 4.11 0.35
CA PHE A 6 -7.55 3.08 1.14
C PHE A 6 -6.06 3.35 1.15
N LEU A 7 -5.51 3.80 2.29
CA LEU A 7 -4.13 4.26 2.41
C LEU A 7 -3.29 3.24 3.20
N ILE A 8 -2.63 2.35 2.48
CA ILE A 8 -1.76 1.30 3.03
C ILE A 8 -0.37 1.88 3.26
N GLY A 9 0.19 1.68 4.46
CA GLY A 9 1.44 2.33 4.88
C GLY A 9 1.27 3.81 5.27
N GLY A 10 0.03 4.22 5.55
CA GLY A 10 -0.33 5.61 5.87
C GLY A 10 0.23 6.13 7.19
N ASN A 11 0.67 5.26 8.09
CA ASN A 11 1.33 5.65 9.34
C ASN A 11 2.85 5.89 9.19
N GLY A 12 3.41 5.68 8.00
CA GLY A 12 4.82 5.97 7.69
C GLY A 12 5.08 7.46 7.43
N PHE A 13 6.32 7.79 7.09
CA PHE A 13 6.79 9.18 6.90
C PHE A 13 5.98 9.92 5.82
N VAL A 14 5.87 9.37 4.62
CA VAL A 14 5.07 9.97 3.53
C VAL A 14 3.58 9.89 3.84
N GLY A 15 3.13 8.76 4.39
CA GLY A 15 1.73 8.47 4.62
C GLY A 15 1.04 9.43 5.57
N ARG A 16 1.71 9.88 6.63
CA ARG A 16 1.18 10.87 7.59
C ARG A 16 0.84 12.21 6.93
N VAL A 17 1.76 12.69 6.12
CA VAL A 17 1.55 13.95 5.37
C VAL A 17 0.43 13.79 4.35
N LEU A 18 0.41 12.65 3.65
CA LEU A 18 -0.62 12.36 2.66
C LEU A 18 -2.01 12.21 3.31
N ALA A 19 -2.12 11.49 4.43
CA ALA A 19 -3.38 11.36 5.18
C ALA A 19 -3.96 12.73 5.57
N ALA A 20 -3.11 13.62 6.10
CA ALA A 20 -3.52 14.97 6.46
C ALA A 20 -3.99 15.79 5.25
N LYS A 21 -3.29 15.70 4.12
CA LYS A 21 -3.67 16.40 2.88
C LYS A 21 -4.97 15.85 2.28
N LEU A 22 -5.13 14.54 2.24
CA LEU A 22 -6.33 13.89 1.71
C LEU A 22 -7.59 14.26 2.52
N GLN A 23 -7.51 14.17 3.85
CA GLN A 23 -8.66 14.57 4.67
C GLN A 23 -8.97 16.07 4.58
N ALA A 24 -7.95 16.92 4.47
CA ALA A 24 -8.14 18.36 4.25
C ALA A 24 -8.81 18.67 2.90
N ALA A 25 -8.52 17.86 1.87
CA ALA A 25 -9.20 17.92 0.58
C ALA A 25 -10.62 17.33 0.59
N GLY A 26 -11.07 16.81 1.73
CA GLY A 26 -12.44 16.32 1.91
C GLY A 26 -12.62 14.82 1.81
N TYR A 27 -11.60 14.05 1.46
CA TYR A 27 -11.69 12.60 1.32
C TYR A 27 -11.75 11.89 2.66
N SER A 28 -12.58 10.84 2.73
CA SER A 28 -12.58 9.87 3.83
C SER A 28 -11.51 8.81 3.57
N VAL A 29 -10.65 8.57 4.56
CA VAL A 29 -9.47 7.71 4.44
C VAL A 29 -9.58 6.53 5.39
N LEU A 30 -9.46 5.30 4.88
CA LEU A 30 -9.26 4.09 5.66
C LEU A 30 -7.75 3.79 5.71
N LEU A 31 -7.18 3.74 6.92
CA LEU A 31 -5.75 3.58 7.14
C LEU A 31 -5.51 2.40 8.08
N PRO A 32 -5.10 1.22 7.54
CA PRO A 32 -4.75 0.07 8.35
C PRO A 32 -3.36 0.22 8.99
N THR A 33 -3.22 -0.30 10.18
CA THR A 33 -1.93 -0.42 10.87
C THR A 33 -1.99 -1.56 11.88
N SER A 34 -0.98 -2.42 11.90
CA SER A 34 -0.80 -3.43 12.94
C SER A 34 -0.20 -2.86 14.24
N HIS A 35 0.01 -1.55 14.33
CA HIS A 35 0.57 -0.90 15.51
C HIS A 35 -0.13 0.44 15.80
N LEU A 36 -1.38 0.37 16.26
CA LEU A 36 -2.21 1.54 16.59
C LEU A 36 -1.54 2.59 17.48
N PRO A 37 -0.75 2.21 18.52
CA PRO A 37 -0.07 3.20 19.36
C PRO A 37 0.87 4.13 18.60
N ALA A 38 1.53 3.63 17.55
CA ALA A 38 2.43 4.45 16.71
C ALA A 38 1.70 5.40 15.77
N ALA A 39 0.40 5.19 15.53
CA ALA A 39 -0.42 5.99 14.63
C ALA A 39 -1.40 6.93 15.36
N ARG A 40 -1.30 7.03 16.71
CA ARG A 40 -2.30 7.76 17.52
C ARG A 40 -2.44 9.25 17.19
N ASP A 41 -1.39 9.89 16.69
CA ASP A 41 -1.42 11.28 16.21
C ASP A 41 -2.37 11.49 15.02
N LEU A 42 -2.60 10.45 14.21
CA LEU A 42 -3.54 10.50 13.08
C LEU A 42 -5.01 10.45 13.53
N ARG A 43 -5.30 10.08 14.79
CA ARG A 43 -6.67 10.06 15.35
C ARG A 43 -7.31 11.45 15.45
N ILE A 44 -6.49 12.51 15.45
CA ILE A 44 -7.00 13.89 15.46
C ILE A 44 -7.57 14.33 14.11
N LEU A 45 -7.32 13.56 13.04
CA LEU A 45 -7.79 13.86 11.70
C LEU A 45 -9.22 13.30 11.54
N PRO A 46 -10.26 14.15 11.45
CA PRO A 46 -11.66 13.69 11.60
C PRO A 46 -12.15 12.78 10.46
N LYS A 47 -11.49 12.80 9.29
CA LYS A 47 -11.85 11.95 8.15
C LYS A 47 -10.89 10.77 7.95
N VAL A 48 -9.93 10.55 8.85
CA VAL A 48 -9.03 9.41 8.82
C VAL A 48 -9.50 8.38 9.83
N HIS A 49 -9.84 7.19 9.35
CA HIS A 49 -10.20 6.04 10.16
C HIS A 49 -9.03 5.08 10.26
N LEU A 50 -8.48 4.95 11.46
CA LEU A 50 -7.45 3.96 11.77
C LEU A 50 -8.10 2.61 12.04
N GLU A 51 -7.59 1.57 11.39
CA GLU A 51 -8.03 0.19 11.59
C GLU A 51 -6.86 -0.65 12.11
N ASP A 52 -7.09 -1.44 13.15
CA ASP A 52 -6.11 -2.43 13.62
C ASP A 52 -6.17 -3.65 12.71
N ALA A 53 -5.22 -3.75 11.78
CA ALA A 53 -5.20 -4.81 10.80
C ALA A 53 -3.80 -5.03 10.23
N ASP A 54 -3.48 -6.29 9.92
CA ASP A 54 -2.28 -6.67 9.18
C ASP A 54 -2.61 -6.84 7.69
N VAL A 55 -2.13 -5.93 6.86
CA VAL A 55 -2.35 -5.98 5.40
C VAL A 55 -1.62 -7.13 4.70
N HIS A 56 -0.71 -7.83 5.38
CA HIS A 56 -0.10 -9.05 4.87
C HIS A 56 -1.02 -10.27 5.02
N GLU A 57 -2.01 -10.20 5.91
CA GLU A 57 -3.08 -11.20 6.02
C GLU A 57 -4.16 -10.95 4.97
N PHE A 58 -4.26 -11.85 3.98
CA PHE A 58 -5.09 -11.64 2.79
C PHE A 58 -6.58 -11.44 3.13
N ASP A 59 -7.10 -12.17 4.11
CA ASP A 59 -8.52 -12.06 4.52
C ASP A 59 -8.80 -10.68 5.15
N GLU A 60 -7.88 -10.15 5.96
CA GLU A 60 -8.02 -8.80 6.50
C GLU A 60 -7.97 -7.75 5.40
N LEU A 61 -7.00 -7.86 4.49
CA LEU A 61 -6.82 -6.97 3.35
C LEU A 61 -8.06 -6.93 2.46
N GLN A 62 -8.63 -8.09 2.12
CA GLN A 62 -9.84 -8.17 1.29
C GLN A 62 -11.06 -7.56 2.01
N ASN A 63 -11.22 -7.81 3.32
CA ASN A 63 -12.29 -7.20 4.12
C ASN A 63 -12.19 -5.67 4.16
N LEU A 64 -10.97 -5.12 4.19
CA LEU A 64 -10.74 -3.68 4.11
C LEU A 64 -11.08 -3.13 2.72
N CYS A 65 -10.70 -3.83 1.64
CA CYS A 65 -11.07 -3.47 0.26
C CYS A 65 -12.59 -3.40 0.08
N ALA A 66 -13.36 -4.30 0.70
CA ALA A 66 -14.82 -4.29 0.67
C ALA A 66 -15.44 -2.99 1.23
N ARG A 67 -14.69 -2.24 2.04
CA ARG A 67 -15.12 -0.97 2.66
C ARG A 67 -14.78 0.26 1.82
N ILE A 68 -14.20 0.08 0.64
CA ILE A 68 -13.88 1.18 -0.27
C ILE A 68 -15.04 1.43 -1.24
N LYS A 69 -15.29 2.68 -1.59
CA LYS A 69 -16.30 3.05 -2.59
C LYS A 69 -15.93 2.48 -3.96
N PRO A 70 -16.90 2.20 -4.85
CA PRO A 70 -16.61 1.64 -6.17
C PRO A 70 -15.65 2.48 -7.03
N ASN A 71 -15.66 3.80 -6.84
CA ASN A 71 -14.75 4.76 -7.48
C ASN A 71 -13.60 5.20 -6.56
N GLY A 72 -13.39 4.50 -5.46
CA GLY A 72 -12.34 4.80 -4.50
C GLY A 72 -10.95 4.44 -5.03
N VAL A 73 -9.94 4.98 -4.37
CA VAL A 73 -8.52 4.83 -4.75
C VAL A 73 -7.79 4.05 -3.68
N VAL A 74 -7.00 3.07 -4.11
CA VAL A 74 -6.09 2.34 -3.23
C VAL A 74 -4.67 2.87 -3.44
N ILE A 75 -4.01 3.24 -2.34
CA ILE A 75 -2.66 3.81 -2.34
C ILE A 75 -1.78 2.90 -1.48
N ASN A 76 -0.72 2.36 -2.07
CA ASN A 76 0.26 1.55 -1.37
C ASN A 76 1.58 2.30 -1.21
N LEU A 77 1.92 2.64 0.02
CA LEU A 77 3.17 3.29 0.41
C LEU A 77 4.11 2.36 1.18
N VAL A 78 3.77 1.07 1.31
CA VAL A 78 4.59 0.12 2.06
C VAL A 78 5.92 -0.10 1.35
N GLY A 79 6.99 0.02 2.12
CA GLY A 79 8.34 -0.31 1.70
C GLY A 79 9.21 -0.59 2.92
N VAL A 80 10.15 -1.51 2.77
CA VAL A 80 11.16 -1.85 3.77
C VAL A 80 12.54 -1.59 3.19
N LEU A 81 13.51 -1.21 4.03
CA LEU A 81 14.84 -0.79 3.58
C LEU A 81 15.92 -1.85 3.84
N HIS A 82 15.62 -2.86 4.63
CA HIS A 82 16.59 -3.86 5.06
C HIS A 82 16.05 -5.28 4.94
N ASP A 83 16.91 -6.18 4.51
CA ASP A 83 16.70 -7.63 4.48
C ASP A 83 18.04 -8.34 4.60
N LYS A 84 18.02 -9.64 4.91
CA LYS A 84 19.21 -10.48 4.92
C LYS A 84 19.70 -10.68 3.48
N PRO A 85 21.04 -10.75 3.27
CA PRO A 85 21.60 -11.03 1.95
C PRO A 85 21.04 -12.30 1.33
N ALA A 86 20.52 -12.21 0.11
CA ALA A 86 19.95 -13.32 -0.65
C ALA A 86 19.91 -12.98 -2.16
N GLN A 87 19.65 -13.99 -2.99
CA GLN A 87 19.50 -13.81 -4.44
C GLN A 87 18.09 -14.28 -4.86
N PRO A 88 17.39 -13.48 -5.67
CA PRO A 88 17.70 -12.08 -6.10
C PRO A 88 17.54 -11.06 -4.97
N TYR A 89 16.78 -11.39 -3.92
CA TYR A 89 16.57 -10.62 -2.67
C TYR A 89 15.97 -11.53 -1.58
N GLY A 90 15.94 -11.05 -0.35
CA GLY A 90 15.45 -11.81 0.80
C GLY A 90 13.92 -11.83 0.92
N LYS A 91 13.45 -12.60 1.90
CA LYS A 91 12.01 -12.85 2.13
C LYS A 91 11.25 -11.59 2.57
N ILE A 92 11.90 -10.69 3.31
CA ILE A 92 11.27 -9.44 3.79
C ILE A 92 10.99 -8.52 2.62
N PHE A 93 11.98 -8.33 1.72
CA PHE A 93 11.78 -7.58 0.48
C PHE A 93 10.70 -8.21 -0.41
N LYS A 94 10.73 -9.54 -0.58
CA LYS A 94 9.71 -10.24 -1.35
C LYS A 94 8.30 -9.98 -0.80
N ALA A 95 8.11 -10.18 0.49
CA ALA A 95 6.81 -9.99 1.13
C ALA A 95 6.26 -8.57 0.98
N ALA A 96 7.11 -7.54 1.22
CA ALA A 96 6.68 -6.15 1.20
C ALA A 96 6.58 -5.55 -0.21
N HIS A 97 7.50 -5.89 -1.12
CA HIS A 97 7.63 -5.20 -2.40
C HIS A 97 6.99 -5.97 -3.57
N VAL A 98 6.76 -7.28 -3.42
CA VAL A 98 6.20 -8.12 -4.50
C VAL A 98 4.88 -8.76 -4.07
N ASP A 99 4.88 -9.54 -2.98
CA ASP A 99 3.71 -10.31 -2.57
C ASP A 99 2.57 -9.40 -2.10
N LEU A 100 2.86 -8.39 -1.28
CA LEU A 100 1.84 -7.44 -0.82
C LEU A 100 1.18 -6.67 -1.97
N PRO A 101 1.89 -6.05 -2.92
CA PRO A 101 1.26 -5.44 -4.09
C PRO A 101 0.37 -6.41 -4.88
N LYS A 102 0.80 -7.66 -5.09
CA LYS A 102 -0.02 -8.70 -5.75
C LYS A 102 -1.32 -8.96 -4.99
N ASN A 103 -1.23 -9.14 -3.68
CA ASN A 103 -2.39 -9.39 -2.82
C ASN A 103 -3.35 -8.18 -2.82
N ILE A 104 -2.82 -6.96 -2.76
CA ILE A 104 -3.64 -5.74 -2.86
C ILE A 104 -4.42 -5.72 -4.18
N MET A 105 -3.74 -5.93 -5.31
CA MET A 105 -4.37 -5.89 -6.62
C MET A 105 -5.40 -7.00 -6.79
N THR A 106 -5.13 -8.21 -6.27
CA THR A 106 -6.10 -9.31 -6.25
C THR A 106 -7.35 -8.93 -5.44
N ALA A 107 -7.18 -8.40 -4.23
CA ALA A 107 -8.29 -7.95 -3.40
C ALA A 107 -9.09 -6.82 -4.07
N MET A 108 -8.41 -5.88 -4.72
CA MET A 108 -9.05 -4.81 -5.49
C MET A 108 -9.94 -5.37 -6.61
N GLN A 109 -9.43 -6.32 -7.39
CA GLN A 109 -10.16 -6.96 -8.49
C GLN A 109 -11.40 -7.71 -7.99
N MET A 110 -11.30 -8.43 -6.86
CA MET A 110 -12.44 -9.13 -6.23
C MET A 110 -13.57 -8.18 -5.83
N HIS A 111 -13.26 -6.92 -5.52
CA HIS A 111 -14.21 -5.89 -5.11
C HIS A 111 -14.52 -4.85 -6.20
N GLY A 112 -14.04 -5.06 -7.42
CA GLY A 112 -14.30 -4.18 -8.57
C GLY A 112 -13.62 -2.80 -8.46
N LEU A 113 -12.61 -2.67 -7.60
CA LEU A 113 -11.80 -1.45 -7.48
C LEU A 113 -10.82 -1.37 -8.65
N LYS A 114 -10.62 -0.18 -9.21
CA LYS A 114 -9.83 -0.01 -10.44
C LYS A 114 -8.58 0.86 -10.25
N ARG A 115 -8.67 1.91 -9.46
CA ARG A 115 -7.61 2.92 -9.35
C ARG A 115 -6.59 2.56 -8.28
N TYR A 116 -5.33 2.32 -8.69
CA TYR A 116 -4.22 1.92 -7.83
C TYR A 116 -3.04 2.87 -7.95
N LEU A 117 -2.56 3.41 -6.84
CA LEU A 117 -1.35 4.23 -6.75
C LEU A 117 -0.28 3.46 -5.99
N HIS A 118 0.88 3.28 -6.60
CA HIS A 118 1.98 2.48 -6.05
C HIS A 118 3.23 3.34 -5.85
N MET A 119 3.76 3.36 -4.63
CA MET A 119 5.03 3.99 -4.34
C MET A 119 6.17 3.03 -4.65
N SER A 120 6.94 3.35 -5.69
CA SER A 120 8.16 2.63 -6.03
C SER A 120 9.40 3.35 -5.46
N ALA A 121 10.51 3.27 -6.13
CA ALA A 121 11.76 3.92 -5.74
C ALA A 121 12.56 4.30 -6.96
N LEU A 122 13.36 5.33 -6.82
CA LEU A 122 14.32 5.73 -7.86
C LEU A 122 15.29 4.57 -8.17
N GLY A 123 15.42 4.23 -9.44
CA GLY A 123 16.29 3.15 -9.90
C GLY A 123 15.73 1.74 -9.67
N ALA A 124 14.41 1.60 -9.46
CA ALA A 124 13.77 0.28 -9.40
C ALA A 124 13.99 -0.46 -10.74
N ASP A 125 14.59 -1.64 -10.66
CA ASP A 125 14.95 -2.46 -11.82
C ASP A 125 15.15 -3.91 -11.37
N SER A 126 14.45 -4.86 -11.99
CA SER A 126 14.54 -6.29 -11.70
C SER A 126 15.95 -6.86 -11.87
N ASN A 127 16.80 -6.20 -12.67
CA ASN A 127 18.21 -6.51 -12.86
C ASN A 127 19.15 -5.54 -12.14
N GLY A 128 18.62 -4.69 -11.25
CA GLY A 128 19.36 -3.66 -10.57
C GLY A 128 20.47 -4.17 -9.65
N PRO A 129 21.45 -3.32 -9.31
CA PRO A 129 22.63 -3.73 -8.55
C PRO A 129 22.34 -4.14 -7.10
N SER A 130 21.28 -3.62 -6.49
CA SER A 130 20.92 -3.94 -5.10
C SER A 130 19.66 -4.82 -5.02
N MET A 131 19.57 -5.61 -3.94
CA MET A 131 18.35 -6.38 -3.63
C MET A 131 17.11 -5.47 -3.56
N TYR A 132 17.26 -4.27 -2.98
CA TYR A 132 16.19 -3.29 -2.88
C TYR A 132 15.66 -2.89 -4.26
N GLN A 133 16.56 -2.50 -5.18
CA GLN A 133 16.17 -2.12 -6.54
C GLN A 133 15.51 -3.27 -7.28
N ARG A 134 16.05 -4.49 -7.16
CA ARG A 134 15.49 -5.68 -7.80
C ARG A 134 14.08 -5.99 -7.31
N SER A 135 13.88 -5.99 -6.00
CA SER A 135 12.55 -6.25 -5.42
C SER A 135 11.53 -5.17 -5.75
N LYS A 136 11.95 -3.91 -5.80
CA LYS A 136 11.07 -2.80 -6.23
C LYS A 136 10.75 -2.90 -7.72
N GLY A 137 11.71 -3.28 -8.56
CA GLY A 137 11.51 -3.52 -9.99
C GLY A 137 10.53 -4.65 -10.27
N ASP A 138 10.65 -5.76 -9.54
CA ASP A 138 9.69 -6.88 -9.63
C ASP A 138 8.28 -6.45 -9.18
N GLY A 139 8.18 -5.65 -8.12
CA GLY A 139 6.91 -5.06 -7.68
C GLY A 139 6.26 -4.18 -8.76
N GLU A 140 7.04 -3.33 -9.43
CA GLU A 140 6.55 -2.54 -10.57
C GLU A 140 6.06 -3.42 -11.72
N HIS A 141 6.77 -4.52 -12.00
CA HIS A 141 6.38 -5.46 -13.05
C HIS A 141 4.99 -6.06 -12.76
N GLU A 142 4.73 -6.48 -11.52
CA GLU A 142 3.42 -6.97 -11.10
C GLU A 142 2.33 -5.90 -11.26
N VAL A 143 2.62 -4.66 -10.89
CA VAL A 143 1.66 -3.54 -11.03
C VAL A 143 1.34 -3.28 -12.50
N LYS A 144 2.34 -3.21 -13.35
CA LYS A 144 2.18 -2.99 -14.80
C LYS A 144 1.38 -4.09 -15.49
N GLY A 145 1.51 -5.33 -15.02
CA GLY A 145 0.76 -6.48 -15.54
C GLY A 145 -0.66 -6.66 -14.99
N SER A 146 -1.09 -5.83 -14.04
CA SER A 146 -2.34 -6.06 -13.28
C SER A 146 -3.64 -5.80 -14.05
N GLY A 147 -3.60 -5.01 -15.10
CA GLY A 147 -4.80 -4.54 -15.81
C GLY A 147 -5.60 -3.46 -15.06
N LEU A 148 -5.11 -2.98 -13.91
CA LEU A 148 -5.71 -1.87 -13.16
C LEU A 148 -5.35 -0.51 -13.78
N GLU A 149 -6.07 0.53 -13.37
CA GLU A 149 -5.74 1.93 -13.67
C GLU A 149 -4.66 2.39 -12.68
N TRP A 150 -3.41 2.03 -12.95
CA TRP A 150 -2.31 2.28 -12.03
C TRP A 150 -1.54 3.57 -12.33
N THR A 151 -0.89 4.09 -11.31
CA THR A 151 0.22 5.06 -11.41
C THR A 151 1.32 4.63 -10.45
N ILE A 152 2.56 4.66 -10.90
CA ILE A 152 3.76 4.37 -10.13
C ILE A 152 4.54 5.68 -9.93
N PHE A 153 4.94 5.95 -8.69
CA PHE A 153 5.73 7.12 -8.28
C PHE A 153 7.14 6.71 -7.87
#